data_ac4615079de0bd5a4a65c9a82e336c2b
#
_entry.id   ac4615079de0bd5a4a65c9a82e336c2b
#
_cell.length_a   1.000
_cell.length_b   1.000
_cell.length_c   1.000
_cell.angle_alpha   90.00
_cell.angle_beta   90.00
_cell.angle_gamma   90.00
#
_symmetry.space_group_name_H-M   'P 1'
#
loop_
_entity.id
_entity.type
_entity.pdbx_description
1 polymer ?
#
loop_
_entity_poly.entity_id
_entity_poly.type
_entity_poly.pdbx_seq_one_letter_code
_entity_poly.pdbx_strand_id
1 'polypeptide(L)'
;MSNTTANDDWGKANFNDIYDCPDPRPYFATLGPLEYQIPHHGQAVFRALAHALRCLHPDRTPLNVVDLCCSYGINTALLNYRVTLADLSTRYTSHRLSALPTRHLAAEDRTFFAARRRPEAATATGIDSAARAVGYARAVGLLDHAFAENLEVTEPSPALRRTLAGTDLITVTGGVGYVFTRTFTRLLDSMPTPPWVAAFVLRTVPYRPIADLLARSGLVTEKLPTRTFRQRRFADSAERYAAFDALAVNGLHAAGKEADGFYHTDLYVSRPAPDIAALPLARLL
;
A
#
# COMPACT_ATOMS: atom_id res chain seq x y z
N MET A 1 -23.66 19.95 -7.68
CA MET A 1 -22.47 20.78 -7.97
C MET A 1 -21.27 19.89 -7.78
N SER A 2 -20.68 19.45 -8.88
CA SER A 2 -19.57 18.47 -8.91
C SER A 2 -18.30 19.18 -8.43
N ASN A 3 -17.81 18.81 -7.26
CA ASN A 3 -16.49 19.24 -6.80
C ASN A 3 -15.43 18.42 -7.57
N THR A 4 -15.01 18.94 -8.69
CA THR A 4 -13.79 18.49 -9.38
C THR A 4 -12.61 19.07 -8.61
N THR A 5 -12.14 18.36 -7.58
CA THR A 5 -10.80 18.57 -7.04
C THR A 5 -9.81 18.24 -8.16
N ALA A 6 -8.89 19.16 -8.42
CA ALA A 6 -7.82 18.99 -9.40
C ALA A 6 -7.08 17.68 -9.09
N ASN A 7 -7.43 16.61 -9.76
CA ASN A 7 -6.60 15.44 -9.91
C ASN A 7 -5.46 15.91 -10.81
N ASP A 8 -4.27 16.06 -10.24
CA ASP A 8 -3.06 16.11 -11.04
C ASP A 8 -3.03 14.80 -11.83
N ASP A 9 -3.32 14.91 -13.12
CA ASP A 9 -3.48 13.79 -14.04
C ASP A 9 -2.08 13.27 -14.38
N TRP A 10 -1.56 12.38 -13.51
CA TRP A 10 -0.29 11.68 -13.75
C TRP A 10 -0.43 10.65 -14.88
N GLY A 11 -1.43 10.80 -15.74
CA GLY A 11 -1.67 9.98 -16.91
C GLY A 11 -2.11 8.55 -16.62
N LYS A 12 -2.52 8.24 -15.38
CA LYS A 12 -2.98 6.90 -14.98
C LYS A 12 -4.49 6.77 -15.19
N ALA A 13 -4.92 5.66 -15.81
CA ALA A 13 -6.34 5.34 -15.94
C ALA A 13 -7.04 5.34 -14.56
N ASN A 14 -8.24 5.94 -14.52
CA ASN A 14 -9.03 6.05 -13.32
C ASN A 14 -9.77 4.72 -13.05
N PHE A 15 -9.41 4.05 -11.96
CA PHE A 15 -10.05 2.83 -11.47
C PHE A 15 -10.82 3.06 -10.16
N ASN A 16 -11.17 4.29 -9.81
CA ASN A 16 -11.80 4.62 -8.52
C ASN A 16 -13.04 3.76 -8.26
N ASP A 17 -13.82 3.44 -9.30
CA ASP A 17 -15.06 2.66 -9.16
C ASP A 17 -14.83 1.25 -8.60
N ILE A 18 -13.67 0.62 -8.85
CA ILE A 18 -13.38 -0.73 -8.36
C ILE A 18 -12.82 -0.76 -6.94
N TYR A 19 -12.31 0.37 -6.46
CA TYR A 19 -11.70 0.45 -5.13
C TYR A 19 -12.73 0.67 -4.00
N ASP A 20 -13.99 1.01 -4.30
CA ASP A 20 -15.07 1.16 -3.30
C ASP A 20 -16.32 0.31 -3.63
N CYS A 21 -16.12 -0.88 -4.22
CA CYS A 21 -17.17 -1.87 -4.38
C CYS A 21 -17.49 -2.58 -3.05
N PRO A 22 -18.67 -3.22 -2.92
CA PRO A 22 -19.07 -3.93 -1.70
C PRO A 22 -18.14 -5.07 -1.29
N ASP A 23 -17.36 -5.63 -2.23
CA ASP A 23 -16.38 -6.70 -2.01
C ASP A 23 -15.28 -6.68 -3.10
N PRO A 24 -14.17 -7.43 -2.92
CA PRO A 24 -12.99 -7.30 -3.78
C PRO A 24 -13.09 -7.98 -5.16
N ARG A 25 -14.19 -8.64 -5.51
CA ARG A 25 -14.34 -9.34 -6.80
C ARG A 25 -14.12 -8.42 -8.02
N PRO A 26 -14.72 -7.21 -8.08
CA PRO A 26 -14.47 -6.27 -9.17
C PRO A 26 -13.00 -5.82 -9.25
N TYR A 27 -12.35 -5.63 -8.11
CA TYR A 27 -10.92 -5.32 -8.05
C TYR A 27 -10.07 -6.38 -8.76
N PHE A 28 -10.25 -7.67 -8.41
CA PHE A 28 -9.48 -8.76 -9.03
C PHE A 28 -9.88 -9.00 -10.50
N ALA A 29 -11.16 -8.89 -10.83
CA ALA A 29 -11.64 -9.05 -12.21
C ALA A 29 -11.09 -7.98 -13.16
N THR A 30 -10.95 -6.74 -12.70
CA THR A 30 -10.46 -5.61 -13.51
C THR A 30 -8.93 -5.56 -13.57
N LEU A 31 -8.25 -5.76 -12.44
CA LEU A 31 -6.80 -5.63 -12.38
C LEU A 31 -6.04 -6.90 -12.77
N GLY A 32 -6.69 -8.07 -12.72
CA GLY A 32 -6.09 -9.34 -13.13
C GLY A 32 -5.63 -9.33 -14.59
N PRO A 33 -6.46 -8.98 -15.58
CA PRO A 33 -6.03 -8.87 -16.99
C PRO A 33 -4.91 -7.87 -17.24
N LEU A 34 -4.74 -6.86 -16.37
CA LEU A 34 -3.65 -5.90 -16.42
C LEU A 34 -2.38 -6.41 -15.71
N GLU A 35 -2.37 -7.65 -15.26
CA GLU A 35 -1.24 -8.24 -14.53
C GLU A 35 -0.78 -7.39 -13.34
N TYR A 36 -1.74 -6.89 -12.54
CA TYR A 36 -1.44 -6.09 -11.36
C TYR A 36 -0.73 -6.93 -10.31
N GLN A 37 0.52 -6.59 -10.02
CA GLN A 37 1.41 -7.45 -9.24
C GLN A 37 2.15 -6.75 -8.10
N ILE A 38 1.98 -5.44 -7.91
CA ILE A 38 2.76 -4.73 -6.89
C ILE A 38 2.54 -5.28 -5.46
N PRO A 39 1.34 -5.76 -5.03
CA PRO A 39 1.19 -6.38 -3.73
C PRO A 39 2.00 -7.68 -3.58
N HIS A 40 2.20 -8.44 -4.67
CA HIS A 40 3.07 -9.62 -4.67
C HIS A 40 4.52 -9.24 -4.32
N HIS A 41 5.04 -8.18 -4.94
CA HIS A 41 6.37 -7.66 -4.61
C HIS A 41 6.43 -7.10 -3.18
N GLY A 42 5.37 -6.40 -2.76
CA GLY A 42 5.21 -5.88 -1.40
C GLY A 42 5.26 -6.97 -0.33
N GLN A 43 4.71 -8.15 -0.61
CA GLN A 43 4.68 -9.26 0.35
C GLN A 43 6.06 -9.62 0.90
N ALA A 44 7.03 -9.83 0.01
CA ALA A 44 8.40 -10.21 0.41
C ALA A 44 9.09 -9.06 1.17
N VAL A 45 8.97 -7.84 0.65
CA VAL A 45 9.60 -6.65 1.22
C VAL A 45 9.03 -6.33 2.61
N PHE A 46 7.71 -6.26 2.74
CA PHE A 46 7.08 -5.88 4.02
C PHE A 46 7.29 -6.96 5.09
N ARG A 47 7.33 -8.23 4.71
CA ARG A 47 7.69 -9.32 5.65
C ARG A 47 9.14 -9.21 6.12
N ALA A 48 10.08 -8.91 5.22
CA ALA A 48 11.49 -8.70 5.58
C ALA A 48 11.64 -7.50 6.51
N LEU A 49 10.98 -6.37 6.22
CA LEU A 49 10.99 -5.18 7.07
C LEU A 49 10.37 -5.45 8.45
N ALA A 50 9.23 -6.12 8.50
CA ALA A 50 8.59 -6.50 9.77
C ALA A 50 9.46 -7.46 10.60
N HIS A 51 10.15 -8.40 9.95
CA HIS A 51 11.11 -9.28 10.63
C HIS A 51 12.29 -8.50 11.18
N ALA A 52 12.89 -7.61 10.38
CA ALA A 52 14.00 -6.77 10.80
C ALA A 52 13.64 -5.86 11.99
N LEU A 53 12.45 -5.24 11.96
CA LEU A 53 11.94 -4.45 13.08
C LEU A 53 11.88 -5.26 14.38
N ARG A 54 11.34 -6.51 14.34
CA ARG A 54 11.31 -7.38 15.52
C ARG A 54 12.69 -7.74 16.03
N CYS A 55 13.66 -7.93 15.13
CA CYS A 55 15.04 -8.25 15.51
C CYS A 55 15.75 -7.04 16.15
N LEU A 56 15.53 -5.84 15.61
CA LEU A 56 16.17 -4.61 16.12
C LEU A 56 15.46 -4.05 17.37
N HIS A 57 14.16 -4.26 17.48
CA HIS A 57 13.30 -3.74 18.53
C HIS A 57 12.39 -4.85 19.11
N PRO A 58 12.94 -5.83 19.86
CA PRO A 58 12.17 -7.01 20.31
C PRO A 58 11.05 -6.65 21.31
N ASP A 59 11.11 -5.51 21.94
CA ASP A 59 10.09 -4.94 22.81
C ASP A 59 8.81 -4.48 22.05
N ARG A 60 8.91 -4.30 20.72
CA ARG A 60 7.80 -3.93 19.86
C ARG A 60 7.09 -5.15 19.29
N THR A 61 6.59 -6.03 20.15
CA THR A 61 5.88 -7.23 19.71
C THR A 61 4.54 -7.35 20.46
N PRO A 62 3.40 -7.48 19.73
CA PRO A 62 3.25 -7.48 18.27
C PRO A 62 3.51 -6.11 17.63
N LEU A 63 4.03 -6.10 16.40
CA LEU A 63 4.20 -4.84 15.65
C LEU A 63 2.84 -4.24 15.29
N ASN A 64 2.78 -2.90 15.27
CA ASN A 64 1.65 -2.14 14.77
C ASN A 64 1.97 -1.61 13.36
N VAL A 65 1.24 -2.08 12.36
CA VAL A 65 1.45 -1.73 10.96
C VAL A 65 0.27 -0.93 10.43
N VAL A 66 0.56 0.22 9.83
CA VAL A 66 -0.42 1.01 9.08
C VAL A 66 -0.28 0.65 7.60
N ASP A 67 -1.36 0.17 7.00
CA ASP A 67 -1.51 -0.02 5.55
C ASP A 67 -2.23 1.21 4.99
N LEU A 68 -1.47 2.13 4.39
CA LEU A 68 -1.98 3.39 3.84
C LEU A 68 -2.44 3.17 2.40
N CYS A 69 -3.63 3.65 2.06
CA CYS A 69 -4.35 3.32 0.83
C CYS A 69 -4.62 1.80 0.75
N CYS A 70 -5.16 1.25 1.84
CA CYS A 70 -5.27 -0.19 2.04
C CYS A 70 -6.35 -0.86 1.19
N SER A 71 -7.34 -0.11 0.67
CA SER A 71 -8.49 -0.66 -0.05
C SER A 71 -9.10 -1.87 0.70
N TYR A 72 -9.19 -3.04 0.07
CA TYR A 72 -9.70 -4.28 0.68
C TYR A 72 -8.69 -4.98 1.61
N GLY A 73 -7.60 -4.33 2.04
CA GLY A 73 -6.60 -4.89 2.94
C GLY A 73 -5.71 -5.95 2.28
N ILE A 74 -5.43 -5.82 0.98
CA ILE A 74 -4.65 -6.83 0.22
C ILE A 74 -3.23 -6.95 0.77
N ASN A 75 -2.53 -5.83 1.02
CA ASN A 75 -1.17 -5.89 1.60
C ASN A 75 -1.19 -6.52 2.99
N THR A 76 -2.19 -6.18 3.81
CA THR A 76 -2.37 -6.78 5.14
C THR A 76 -2.62 -8.28 5.03
N ALA A 77 -3.44 -8.75 4.07
CA ALA A 77 -3.65 -10.17 3.82
C ALA A 77 -2.31 -10.87 3.50
N LEU A 78 -1.50 -10.26 2.61
CA LEU A 78 -0.21 -10.82 2.21
C LEU A 78 0.85 -10.76 3.31
N LEU A 79 0.80 -9.76 4.20
CA LEU A 79 1.71 -9.64 5.34
C LEU A 79 1.38 -10.67 6.43
N ASN A 80 0.11 -10.71 6.86
CA ASN A 80 -0.33 -11.36 8.09
C ASN A 80 -0.87 -12.79 7.91
N TYR A 81 -1.11 -13.22 6.68
CA TYR A 81 -1.74 -14.52 6.41
C TYR A 81 -0.90 -15.39 5.48
N ARG A 82 -1.13 -16.71 5.55
CA ARG A 82 -0.49 -17.71 4.65
C ARG A 82 -1.25 -17.76 3.34
N VAL A 83 -1.19 -16.67 2.60
CA VAL A 83 -1.79 -16.51 1.27
C VAL A 83 -0.83 -15.77 0.36
N THR A 84 -0.97 -15.96 -0.94
CA THR A 84 -0.30 -15.22 -2.01
C THR A 84 -1.30 -14.36 -2.78
N LEU A 85 -0.83 -13.41 -3.58
CA LEU A 85 -1.69 -12.65 -4.47
C LEU A 85 -2.40 -13.56 -5.49
N ALA A 86 -1.73 -14.62 -5.95
CA ALA A 86 -2.31 -15.61 -6.84
C ALA A 86 -3.48 -16.38 -6.19
N ASP A 87 -3.33 -16.77 -4.91
CA ASP A 87 -4.41 -17.41 -4.16
C ASP A 87 -5.64 -16.51 -4.06
N LEU A 88 -5.44 -15.21 -3.77
CA LEU A 88 -6.51 -14.24 -3.70
C LEU A 88 -7.16 -14.01 -5.08
N SER A 89 -6.35 -13.89 -6.13
CA SER A 89 -6.84 -13.76 -7.50
C SER A 89 -7.71 -14.96 -7.89
N THR A 90 -7.20 -16.18 -7.71
CA THR A 90 -7.93 -17.43 -7.98
C THR A 90 -9.24 -17.49 -7.18
N ARG A 91 -9.20 -17.08 -5.90
CA ARG A 91 -10.38 -17.07 -5.05
C ARG A 91 -11.46 -16.12 -5.58
N TYR A 92 -11.12 -14.86 -5.80
CA TYR A 92 -12.11 -13.83 -6.12
C TYR A 92 -12.57 -13.83 -7.59
N THR A 93 -11.87 -14.53 -8.47
CA THR A 93 -12.31 -14.76 -9.86
C THR A 93 -12.96 -16.13 -10.06
N SER A 94 -13.10 -16.95 -9.00
CA SER A 94 -13.71 -18.27 -9.09
C SER A 94 -15.21 -18.18 -9.36
N HIS A 95 -15.71 -19.05 -10.26
CA HIS A 95 -17.14 -19.17 -10.56
C HIS A 95 -17.99 -19.45 -9.31
N ARG A 96 -17.47 -20.26 -8.37
CA ARG A 96 -18.17 -20.59 -7.13
C ARG A 96 -18.50 -19.34 -6.29
N LEU A 97 -17.57 -18.39 -6.21
CA LEU A 97 -17.77 -17.18 -5.40
C LEU A 97 -18.50 -16.08 -6.17
N SER A 98 -18.50 -16.11 -7.51
CA SER A 98 -19.11 -15.05 -8.33
C SER A 98 -20.62 -14.89 -8.07
N ALA A 99 -21.32 -15.98 -7.74
CA ALA A 99 -22.75 -16.00 -7.49
C ALA A 99 -23.15 -15.67 -6.03
N LEU A 100 -22.17 -15.57 -5.10
CA LEU A 100 -22.48 -15.34 -3.69
C LEU A 100 -22.89 -13.87 -3.44
N PRO A 101 -23.93 -13.61 -2.66
CA PRO A 101 -24.14 -12.29 -2.09
C PRO A 101 -22.95 -11.87 -1.22
N THR A 102 -22.58 -10.58 -1.25
CA THR A 102 -21.41 -10.03 -0.53
C THR A 102 -21.36 -10.46 0.95
N ARG A 103 -22.51 -10.49 1.66
CA ARG A 103 -22.57 -10.92 3.07
C ARG A 103 -22.12 -12.37 3.28
N HIS A 104 -22.45 -13.27 2.34
CA HIS A 104 -22.06 -14.68 2.42
C HIS A 104 -20.57 -14.84 2.04
N LEU A 105 -20.11 -14.11 1.03
CA LEU A 105 -18.69 -14.04 0.70
C LEU A 105 -17.87 -13.56 1.89
N ALA A 106 -18.30 -12.50 2.59
CA ALA A 106 -17.61 -12.00 3.77
C ALA A 106 -17.55 -13.02 4.91
N ALA A 107 -18.59 -13.81 5.11
CA ALA A 107 -18.59 -14.89 6.10
C ALA A 107 -17.60 -16.00 5.75
N GLU A 108 -17.58 -16.43 4.48
CA GLU A 108 -16.58 -17.39 3.99
C GLU A 108 -15.15 -16.84 4.07
N ASP A 109 -14.94 -15.55 3.76
CA ASP A 109 -13.63 -14.92 3.81
C ASP A 109 -13.12 -14.81 5.25
N ARG A 110 -13.99 -14.51 6.19
CA ARG A 110 -13.61 -14.50 7.61
C ARG A 110 -13.05 -15.86 8.04
N THR A 111 -13.74 -16.93 7.68
CA THR A 111 -13.26 -18.31 7.97
C THR A 111 -11.98 -18.64 7.23
N PHE A 112 -11.91 -18.24 5.94
CA PHE A 112 -10.73 -18.47 5.10
C PHE A 112 -9.48 -17.79 5.66
N PHE A 113 -9.58 -16.52 6.06
CA PHE A 113 -8.45 -15.78 6.64
C PHE A 113 -8.12 -16.27 8.05
N ALA A 114 -9.11 -16.47 8.92
CA ALA A 114 -8.88 -16.96 10.28
C ALA A 114 -8.04 -18.24 10.31
N ALA A 115 -8.34 -19.20 9.41
CA ALA A 115 -7.58 -20.45 9.28
C ALA A 115 -6.14 -20.28 8.77
N ARG A 116 -5.77 -19.08 8.27
CA ARG A 116 -4.47 -18.80 7.64
C ARG A 116 -3.67 -17.71 8.34
N ARG A 117 -4.15 -17.18 9.45
CA ARG A 117 -3.43 -16.15 10.21
C ARG A 117 -2.07 -16.68 10.66
N ARG A 118 -1.01 -15.90 10.47
CA ARG A 118 0.36 -16.25 10.89
C ARG A 118 0.51 -16.00 12.38
N PRO A 119 1.32 -16.81 13.10
CA PRO A 119 1.58 -16.58 14.52
C PRO A 119 2.20 -15.23 14.82
N GLU A 120 3.08 -14.76 13.93
CA GLU A 120 3.77 -13.48 14.01
C GLU A 120 3.02 -12.32 13.33
N ALA A 121 1.70 -12.45 13.10
CA ALA A 121 0.89 -11.41 12.49
C ALA A 121 0.97 -10.10 13.29
N ALA A 122 1.16 -9.00 12.58
CA ALA A 122 1.11 -7.66 13.15
C ALA A 122 -0.33 -7.22 13.45
N THR A 123 -0.51 -6.29 14.37
CA THR A 123 -1.74 -5.52 14.50
C THR A 123 -1.83 -4.58 13.28
N ALA A 124 -2.89 -4.70 12.51
CA ALA A 124 -3.04 -3.99 11.25
C ALA A 124 -4.07 -2.87 11.34
N THR A 125 -3.66 -1.65 11.01
CA THR A 125 -4.51 -0.48 10.85
C THR A 125 -4.59 -0.12 9.38
N GLY A 126 -5.77 -0.18 8.78
CA GLY A 126 -6.01 0.25 7.41
C GLY A 126 -6.56 1.67 7.35
N ILE A 127 -6.00 2.48 6.45
CA ILE A 127 -6.49 3.84 6.17
C ILE A 127 -6.70 3.96 4.66
N ASP A 128 -7.92 4.33 4.27
CA ASP A 128 -8.30 4.60 2.88
C ASP A 128 -9.55 5.50 2.85
N SER A 129 -9.80 6.20 1.75
CA SER A 129 -11.06 6.94 1.55
C SER A 129 -12.22 6.05 1.10
N ALA A 130 -11.94 4.84 0.61
CA ALA A 130 -12.89 3.86 0.10
C ALA A 130 -13.62 3.12 1.24
N ALA A 131 -14.71 3.70 1.73
CA ALA A 131 -15.40 3.25 2.95
C ALA A 131 -15.90 1.80 2.88
N ARG A 132 -16.40 1.36 1.71
CA ARG A 132 -16.90 -0.02 1.54
C ARG A 132 -15.77 -1.03 1.58
N ALA A 133 -14.65 -0.74 0.91
CA ALA A 133 -13.49 -1.60 0.87
C ALA A 133 -12.87 -1.75 2.27
N VAL A 134 -12.64 -0.63 2.97
CA VAL A 134 -12.16 -0.61 4.36
C VAL A 134 -13.10 -1.38 5.30
N GLY A 135 -14.41 -1.15 5.16
CA GLY A 135 -15.44 -1.86 5.91
C GLY A 135 -15.43 -3.37 5.66
N TYR A 136 -15.26 -3.79 4.40
CA TYR A 136 -15.12 -5.20 4.04
C TYR A 136 -13.88 -5.81 4.68
N ALA A 137 -12.72 -5.19 4.52
CA ALA A 137 -11.45 -5.67 5.09
C ALA A 137 -11.53 -5.84 6.62
N ARG A 138 -12.22 -4.92 7.32
CA ARG A 138 -12.52 -5.04 8.75
C ARG A 138 -13.46 -6.21 9.04
N ALA A 139 -14.53 -6.35 8.26
CA ALA A 139 -15.55 -7.37 8.47
C ALA A 139 -15.02 -8.80 8.31
N VAL A 140 -14.04 -9.00 7.42
CA VAL A 140 -13.41 -10.32 7.19
C VAL A 140 -12.22 -10.58 8.10
N GLY A 141 -11.84 -9.63 8.97
CA GLY A 141 -10.78 -9.81 9.97
C GLY A 141 -9.36 -9.56 9.43
N LEU A 142 -9.22 -8.91 8.27
CA LEU A 142 -7.91 -8.50 7.75
C LEU A 142 -7.33 -7.31 8.52
N LEU A 143 -8.17 -6.36 8.94
CA LEU A 143 -7.78 -5.18 9.69
C LEU A 143 -8.25 -5.27 11.15
N ASP A 144 -7.35 -5.02 12.08
CA ASP A 144 -7.67 -4.87 13.50
C ASP A 144 -8.30 -3.50 13.76
N HIS A 145 -7.86 -2.46 13.04
CA HIS A 145 -8.43 -1.11 13.03
C HIS A 145 -8.64 -0.66 11.59
N ALA A 146 -9.75 0.04 11.32
CA ALA A 146 -10.15 0.40 9.97
C ALA A 146 -10.72 1.83 9.96
N PHE A 147 -10.12 2.70 9.15
CA PHE A 147 -10.47 4.12 9.08
C PHE A 147 -10.71 4.53 7.62
N ALA A 148 -11.97 4.86 7.32
CA ALA A 148 -12.37 5.41 6.04
C ALA A 148 -12.20 6.94 6.07
N GLU A 149 -10.95 7.41 6.03
CA GLU A 149 -10.60 8.83 6.18
C GLU A 149 -9.68 9.29 5.05
N ASN A 150 -9.98 10.47 4.49
CA ASN A 150 -9.13 11.12 3.49
C ASN A 150 -8.22 12.16 4.15
N LEU A 151 -7.00 11.75 4.47
CA LEU A 151 -6.03 12.60 5.15
C LEU A 151 -5.40 13.69 4.24
N GLU A 152 -5.69 13.72 2.94
CA GLU A 152 -5.38 14.87 2.10
C GLU A 152 -6.34 16.06 2.34
N VAL A 153 -7.55 15.76 2.82
CA VAL A 153 -8.63 16.77 2.96
C VAL A 153 -8.91 17.10 4.41
N THR A 154 -9.01 16.07 5.28
CA THR A 154 -9.43 16.22 6.67
C THR A 154 -8.33 15.84 7.65
N GLU A 155 -8.38 16.41 8.86
CA GLU A 155 -7.54 15.99 9.97
C GLU A 155 -7.93 14.57 10.44
N PRO A 156 -6.96 13.78 10.95
CA PRO A 156 -7.25 12.48 11.53
C PRO A 156 -8.27 12.60 12.67
N SER A 157 -9.23 11.69 12.69
CA SER A 157 -10.18 11.61 13.81
C SER A 157 -9.45 11.34 15.14
N PRO A 158 -10.05 11.70 16.29
CA PRO A 158 -9.46 11.39 17.59
C PRO A 158 -9.21 9.88 17.80
N ALA A 159 -10.03 9.02 17.18
CA ALA A 159 -9.86 7.58 17.22
C ALA A 159 -8.64 7.14 16.42
N LEU A 160 -8.47 7.66 15.18
CA LEU A 160 -7.31 7.39 14.36
C LEU A 160 -6.03 7.87 15.04
N ARG A 161 -5.99 9.11 15.56
CA ARG A 161 -4.82 9.65 16.29
C ARG A 161 -4.36 8.73 17.42
N ARG A 162 -5.29 8.22 18.24
CA ARG A 162 -4.96 7.27 19.31
C ARG A 162 -4.38 5.96 18.80
N THR A 163 -4.93 5.45 17.70
CA THR A 163 -4.43 4.20 17.08
C THR A 163 -3.04 4.39 16.48
N LEU A 164 -2.76 5.55 15.87
CA LEU A 164 -1.48 5.87 15.23
C LEU A 164 -0.32 6.01 16.22
N ALA A 165 -0.58 6.35 17.48
CA ALA A 165 0.45 6.67 18.46
C ALA A 165 1.48 5.54 18.69
N GLY A 166 1.13 4.30 18.43
CA GLY A 166 2.02 3.13 18.59
C GLY A 166 2.48 2.51 17.26
N THR A 167 2.43 3.24 16.16
CA THR A 167 2.79 2.70 14.84
C THR A 167 4.29 2.43 14.73
N ASP A 168 4.65 1.23 14.25
CA ASP A 168 6.03 0.80 14.00
C ASP A 168 6.41 0.88 12.52
N LEU A 169 5.46 0.61 11.63
CA LEU A 169 5.69 0.58 10.17
C LEU A 169 4.48 1.13 9.43
N ILE A 170 4.72 1.99 8.46
CA ILE A 170 3.74 2.41 7.45
C ILE A 170 4.11 1.71 6.13
N THR A 171 3.15 1.05 5.50
CA THR A 171 3.29 0.43 4.18
C THR A 171 2.38 1.13 3.16
N VAL A 172 2.90 1.36 1.95
CA VAL A 172 2.15 1.98 0.84
C VAL A 172 2.48 1.27 -0.46
N THR A 173 1.48 0.78 -1.19
CA THR A 173 1.66 0.25 -2.54
C THR A 173 0.77 0.99 -3.53
N GLY A 174 1.38 1.79 -4.42
CA GLY A 174 0.66 2.53 -5.45
C GLY A 174 -0.26 3.64 -4.94
N GLY A 175 -0.19 3.98 -3.65
CA GLY A 175 -0.97 5.04 -3.03
C GLY A 175 -0.37 6.43 -3.21
N VAL A 176 0.97 6.53 -3.29
CA VAL A 176 1.66 7.80 -3.57
C VAL A 176 1.29 8.25 -4.99
N GLY A 177 0.78 9.47 -5.10
CA GLY A 177 0.07 10.01 -6.26
C GLY A 177 -1.41 10.28 -5.99
N TYR A 178 -2.00 9.61 -4.96
CA TYR A 178 -3.29 9.95 -4.35
C TYR A 178 -3.09 10.59 -2.97
N VAL A 179 -2.01 10.23 -2.27
CA VAL A 179 -1.58 10.80 -1.00
C VAL A 179 -0.21 11.44 -1.14
N PHE A 180 -0.04 12.61 -0.49
CA PHE A 180 1.15 13.46 -0.60
C PHE A 180 1.63 13.90 0.78
N THR A 181 2.41 14.97 0.83
CA THR A 181 3.01 15.49 2.08
C THR A 181 1.98 15.81 3.16
N ARG A 182 0.76 16.22 2.78
CA ARG A 182 -0.28 16.54 3.75
C ARG A 182 -0.72 15.31 4.54
N THR A 183 -0.97 14.19 3.87
CA THR A 183 -1.28 12.91 4.53
C THR A 183 -0.15 12.48 5.45
N PHE A 184 1.09 12.50 4.96
CA PHE A 184 2.24 12.08 5.79
C PHE A 184 2.48 13.01 6.98
N THR A 185 2.29 14.34 6.84
CA THR A 185 2.35 15.28 7.96
C THR A 185 1.33 14.89 9.04
N ARG A 186 0.06 14.71 8.66
CA ARG A 186 -1.02 14.36 9.59
C ARG A 186 -0.81 13.01 10.28
N LEU A 187 -0.22 12.06 9.58
CA LEU A 187 0.16 10.78 10.19
C LEU A 187 1.27 10.99 11.23
N LEU A 188 2.38 11.64 10.85
CA LEU A 188 3.54 11.86 11.72
C LEU A 188 3.20 12.72 12.95
N ASP A 189 2.37 13.76 12.79
CA ASP A 189 1.90 14.61 13.90
C ASP A 189 1.06 13.82 14.93
N SER A 190 0.58 12.64 14.56
CA SER A 190 -0.18 11.72 15.44
C SER A 190 0.71 10.65 16.10
N MET A 191 2.02 10.64 15.80
CA MET A 191 2.96 9.61 16.23
C MET A 191 4.07 10.24 17.07
N PRO A 192 4.22 9.88 18.37
CA PRO A 192 5.27 10.44 19.23
C PRO A 192 6.68 10.03 18.77
N THR A 193 6.80 8.90 18.08
CA THR A 193 8.05 8.40 17.50
C THR A 193 7.82 8.10 16.03
N PRO A 194 8.65 8.61 15.11
CA PRO A 194 8.48 8.32 13.67
C PRO A 194 8.64 6.82 13.41
N PRO A 195 7.68 6.21 12.69
CA PRO A 195 7.74 4.78 12.31
C PRO A 195 8.69 4.57 11.14
N TRP A 196 9.01 3.32 10.82
CA TRP A 196 9.54 3.02 9.50
C TRP A 196 8.47 3.27 8.43
N VAL A 197 8.89 3.74 7.26
CA VAL A 197 7.97 3.96 6.12
C VAL A 197 8.52 3.20 4.90
N ALA A 198 7.70 2.35 4.29
CA ALA A 198 8.04 1.61 3.08
C ALA A 198 7.00 1.88 1.99
N ALA A 199 7.44 2.48 0.90
CA ALA A 199 6.57 2.91 -0.19
C ALA A 199 7.04 2.39 -1.54
N PHE A 200 6.16 1.70 -2.26
CA PHE A 200 6.31 1.44 -3.69
C PHE A 200 5.66 2.58 -4.46
N VAL A 201 6.47 3.37 -5.13
CA VAL A 201 6.06 4.61 -5.79
C VAL A 201 6.27 4.50 -7.28
N LEU A 202 5.25 4.83 -8.08
CA LEU A 202 5.39 4.89 -9.53
C LEU A 202 6.53 5.83 -9.91
N ARG A 203 7.35 5.45 -10.87
CA ARG A 203 8.45 6.28 -11.35
C ARG A 203 7.98 7.57 -12.04
N THR A 204 6.71 7.61 -12.42
CA THR A 204 6.04 8.81 -12.92
C THR A 204 5.71 9.83 -11.83
N VAL A 205 5.76 9.45 -10.54
CA VAL A 205 5.38 10.29 -9.41
C VAL A 205 6.62 10.68 -8.60
N PRO A 206 6.87 11.99 -8.35
CA PRO A 206 8.02 12.42 -7.56
C PRO A 206 7.82 12.10 -6.06
N TYR A 207 8.77 11.37 -5.47
CA TYR A 207 8.75 11.02 -4.04
C TYR A 207 9.54 12.00 -3.15
N ARG A 208 10.39 12.84 -3.75
CA ARG A 208 11.28 13.75 -3.02
C ARG A 208 10.57 14.63 -1.98
N PRO A 209 9.40 15.25 -2.26
CA PRO A 209 8.72 16.07 -1.26
C PRO A 209 8.35 15.30 0.02
N ILE A 210 7.97 14.02 -0.13
CA ILE A 210 7.68 13.13 1.01
C ILE A 210 8.96 12.75 1.72
N ALA A 211 10.03 12.40 1.00
CA ALA A 211 11.34 12.09 1.58
C ALA A 211 11.91 13.27 2.39
N ASP A 212 11.79 14.50 1.87
CA ASP A 212 12.22 15.72 2.57
C ASP A 212 11.38 15.99 3.84
N LEU A 213 10.08 15.65 3.82
CA LEU A 213 9.23 15.70 5.01
C LEU A 213 9.67 14.68 6.06
N LEU A 214 9.88 13.43 5.65
CA LEU A 214 10.32 12.35 6.53
C LEU A 214 11.70 12.65 7.15
N ALA A 215 12.60 13.29 6.40
CA ALA A 215 13.89 13.74 6.88
C ALA A 215 13.76 14.77 8.01
N ARG A 216 12.82 15.71 7.91
CA ARG A 216 12.53 16.66 9.00
C ARG A 216 12.01 15.98 10.26
N SER A 217 11.44 14.79 10.14
CA SER A 217 11.00 13.96 11.27
C SER A 217 12.08 12.99 11.76
N GLY A 218 13.33 13.14 11.29
CA GLY A 218 14.47 12.33 11.75
C GLY A 218 14.65 11.00 11.03
N LEU A 219 13.95 10.76 9.92
CA LEU A 219 14.11 9.56 9.11
C LEU A 219 15.05 9.80 7.92
N VAL A 220 15.84 8.81 7.58
CA VAL A 220 16.67 8.81 6.37
C VAL A 220 16.00 7.90 5.33
N THR A 221 15.77 8.43 4.14
CA THR A 221 15.16 7.68 3.04
C THR A 221 16.22 7.04 2.16
N GLU A 222 16.15 5.72 2.06
CA GLU A 222 16.91 4.92 1.11
C GLU A 222 16.02 4.52 -0.06
N LYS A 223 16.52 4.65 -1.29
CA LYS A 223 15.90 4.06 -2.48
C LYS A 223 16.61 2.76 -2.80
N LEU A 224 15.89 1.67 -3.05
CA LEU A 224 16.50 0.41 -3.49
C LEU A 224 17.12 0.61 -4.90
N PRO A 225 18.46 0.52 -5.05
CA PRO A 225 19.10 0.87 -6.32
C PRO A 225 19.13 -0.28 -7.32
N THR A 226 18.97 -1.52 -6.86
CA THR A 226 19.27 -2.74 -7.64
C THR A 226 18.20 -3.08 -8.65
N ARG A 227 16.95 -2.69 -8.42
CA ARG A 227 15.81 -3.04 -9.28
C ARG A 227 14.62 -2.10 -9.09
N THR A 228 13.75 -2.09 -10.09
CA THR A 228 12.39 -1.56 -10.02
C THR A 228 11.39 -2.73 -10.03
N PHE A 229 10.14 -2.45 -9.72
CA PHE A 229 9.11 -3.47 -9.62
C PHE A 229 7.96 -3.16 -10.57
N ARG A 230 7.53 -4.13 -11.35
CA ARG A 230 6.35 -3.99 -12.20
C ARG A 230 5.11 -3.80 -11.33
N GLN A 231 4.29 -2.82 -11.69
CA GLN A 231 3.00 -2.62 -11.01
C GLN A 231 1.87 -3.31 -11.77
N ARG A 232 1.60 -2.89 -13.00
CA ARG A 232 0.63 -3.45 -13.93
C ARG A 232 0.93 -3.03 -15.37
N ARG A 233 0.29 -3.67 -16.32
CA ARG A 233 0.29 -3.20 -17.72
C ARG A 233 -0.40 -1.85 -17.84
N PHE A 234 -0.02 -1.09 -18.85
CA PHE A 234 -0.81 0.05 -19.29
C PHE A 234 -2.18 -0.44 -19.78
N ALA A 235 -3.23 0.31 -19.45
CA ALA A 235 -4.60 0.00 -19.91
C ALA A 235 -4.71 0.22 -21.42
N ASP A 236 -4.05 1.24 -21.94
CA ASP A 236 -4.04 1.59 -23.36
C ASP A 236 -2.80 2.38 -23.76
N SER A 237 -2.74 2.80 -25.04
CA SER A 237 -1.63 3.58 -25.58
C SER A 237 -1.59 5.02 -25.03
N ALA A 238 -2.75 5.62 -24.72
CA ALA A 238 -2.80 6.98 -24.19
C ALA A 238 -2.16 7.03 -22.79
N GLU A 239 -2.49 6.06 -21.94
CA GLU A 239 -1.87 5.90 -20.62
C GLU A 239 -0.35 5.69 -20.72
N ARG A 240 0.10 4.89 -21.71
CA ARG A 240 1.53 4.68 -21.95
C ARG A 240 2.25 5.96 -22.36
N TYR A 241 1.70 6.76 -23.27
CA TYR A 241 2.31 8.02 -23.67
C TYR A 241 2.38 9.02 -22.50
N ALA A 242 1.27 9.18 -21.76
CA ALA A 242 1.26 10.04 -20.58
C ALA A 242 2.29 9.62 -19.53
N ALA A 243 2.48 8.30 -19.32
CA ALA A 243 3.54 7.80 -18.44
C ALA A 243 4.95 8.16 -18.94
N PHE A 244 5.20 8.09 -20.25
CA PHE A 244 6.50 8.44 -20.83
C PHE A 244 6.79 9.93 -20.70
N ASP A 245 5.78 10.79 -20.91
CA ASP A 245 5.90 12.23 -20.72
C ASP A 245 6.22 12.57 -19.24
N ALA A 246 5.51 11.93 -18.30
CA ALA A 246 5.77 12.11 -16.88
C ALA A 246 7.18 11.64 -16.47
N LEU A 247 7.69 10.54 -17.04
CA LEU A 247 9.05 10.09 -16.81
C LEU A 247 10.07 11.11 -17.34
N ALA A 248 9.85 11.65 -18.54
CA ALA A 248 10.72 12.66 -19.13
C ALA A 248 10.79 13.93 -18.27
N VAL A 249 9.64 14.40 -17.74
CA VAL A 249 9.57 15.53 -16.79
C VAL A 249 10.40 15.23 -15.52
N ASN A 250 10.40 14.00 -15.04
CA ASN A 250 11.18 13.58 -13.88
C ASN A 250 12.67 13.27 -14.23
N GLY A 251 13.12 13.48 -15.47
CA GLY A 251 14.48 13.17 -15.93
C GLY A 251 14.78 11.67 -15.95
N LEU A 252 13.76 10.82 -16.12
CA LEU A 252 13.88 9.37 -16.12
C LEU A 252 13.65 8.77 -17.51
N HIS A 253 14.27 7.61 -17.79
CA HIS A 253 14.12 6.89 -19.04
C HIS A 253 13.27 5.63 -18.86
N ALA A 254 12.44 5.33 -19.87
CA ALA A 254 11.55 4.16 -19.89
C ALA A 254 12.25 2.86 -20.32
N ALA A 255 13.45 2.94 -20.94
CA ALA A 255 14.15 1.78 -21.49
C ALA A 255 14.44 0.70 -20.41
N GLY A 256 14.13 -0.56 -20.73
CA GLY A 256 14.29 -1.70 -19.82
C GLY A 256 13.29 -1.70 -18.63
N LYS A 257 12.28 -0.85 -18.66
CA LYS A 257 11.25 -0.69 -17.62
C LYS A 257 9.91 -0.44 -18.29
N GLU A 258 9.39 0.81 -18.27
CA GLU A 258 8.06 1.13 -18.82
C GLU A 258 7.96 0.86 -20.34
N ALA A 259 9.07 0.84 -21.06
CA ALA A 259 9.10 0.45 -22.48
C ALA A 259 8.56 -0.97 -22.72
N ASP A 260 8.63 -1.86 -21.71
CA ASP A 260 8.11 -3.24 -21.75
C ASP A 260 6.58 -3.32 -21.60
N GLY A 261 5.89 -2.18 -21.54
CA GLY A 261 4.42 -2.12 -21.48
C GLY A 261 3.84 -2.16 -20.07
N PHE A 262 4.67 -1.94 -19.05
CA PHE A 262 4.24 -1.92 -17.64
C PHE A 262 4.56 -0.58 -16.98
N TYR A 263 3.74 -0.17 -16.02
CA TYR A 263 4.21 0.74 -14.99
C TYR A 263 5.25 0.06 -14.12
N HIS A 264 6.29 0.80 -13.75
CA HIS A 264 7.28 0.39 -12.77
C HIS A 264 7.24 1.28 -11.55
N THR A 265 7.54 0.70 -10.39
CA THR A 265 7.73 1.41 -9.13
C THR A 265 9.17 1.32 -8.67
N ASP A 266 9.62 2.39 -8.02
CA ASP A 266 10.77 2.38 -7.13
C ASP A 266 10.31 2.03 -5.71
N LEU A 267 11.15 1.34 -4.95
CA LEU A 267 10.97 1.12 -3.53
C LEU A 267 11.78 2.14 -2.74
N TYR A 268 11.09 2.88 -1.87
CA TYR A 268 11.68 3.76 -0.88
C TYR A 268 11.43 3.21 0.51
N VAL A 269 12.47 3.21 1.35
CA VAL A 269 12.39 2.82 2.76
C VAL A 269 12.99 3.94 3.59
N SER A 270 12.21 4.51 4.51
CA SER A 270 12.65 5.59 5.40
C SER A 270 12.71 5.07 6.82
N ARG A 271 13.87 5.22 7.46
CA ARG A 271 14.18 4.64 8.77
C ARG A 271 15.07 5.59 9.60
N PRO A 272 15.10 5.46 10.94
CA PRO A 272 16.11 6.13 11.75
C PRO A 272 17.53 5.74 11.32
N ALA A 273 18.47 6.71 11.36
CA ALA A 273 19.86 6.47 10.98
C ALA A 273 20.54 5.32 11.77
N PRO A 274 20.30 5.13 13.08
CA PRO A 274 20.83 3.99 13.82
C PRO A 274 20.39 2.64 13.27
N ASP A 275 19.12 2.52 12.85
CA ASP A 275 18.57 1.28 12.30
C ASP A 275 19.18 0.96 10.93
N ILE A 276 19.45 1.99 10.10
CA ILE A 276 20.17 1.85 8.84
C ILE A 276 21.61 1.38 9.07
N ALA A 277 22.29 1.96 10.06
CA ALA A 277 23.66 1.57 10.40
C ALA A 277 23.73 0.11 10.89
N ALA A 278 22.76 -0.32 11.70
CA ALA A 278 22.67 -1.69 12.19
C ALA A 278 22.33 -2.70 11.05
N LEU A 279 21.41 -2.31 10.13
CA LEU A 279 20.97 -3.19 9.03
C LEU A 279 20.76 -2.36 7.75
N PRO A 280 21.78 -2.16 6.90
CA PRO A 280 21.67 -1.49 5.62
C PRO A 280 20.64 -2.15 4.69
N LEU A 281 19.95 -1.35 3.87
CA LEU A 281 18.88 -1.83 2.98
C LEU A 281 19.36 -2.95 2.03
N ALA A 282 20.59 -2.87 1.54
CA ALA A 282 21.20 -3.89 0.67
C ALA A 282 21.45 -5.25 1.34
N ARG A 283 21.40 -5.32 2.68
CA ARG A 283 21.46 -6.59 3.44
C ARG A 283 20.08 -7.10 3.82
N LEU A 284 19.09 -6.21 3.76
CA LEU A 284 17.72 -6.51 4.14
C LEU A 284 16.92 -7.05 2.95
N LEU A 285 17.19 -6.58 1.71
CA LEU A 285 16.50 -6.87 0.47
C LEU A 285 17.45 -7.26 -0.66
#